data_525ef900daf1d24daecb687d10e7e3d6
#
_entry.id   525ef900daf1d24daecb687d10e7e3d6
#
_cell.length_a   1.000
_cell.length_b   1.000
_cell.length_c   1.000
_cell.angle_alpha   90.00
_cell.angle_beta   90.00
_cell.angle_gamma   90.00
#
_symmetry.space_group_name_H-M   'P 1'
#
loop_
_entity.id
_entity.type
_entity.pdbx_description
1 polymer ?
#
loop_
_entity_poly.entity_id
_entity_poly.type
_entity_poly.pdbx_seq_one_letter_code
_entity_poly.pdbx_strand_id
1 'polypeptide(L)'
;MSRPEGRSKALRYIIYGFILWVIVDLGTAGGFRLSYLSEHGPLLLFFYLGFPLAFAYLIFRRHWSGWKLFLATVVAIILVEGVFTGNPFVLSFPLMLVGIPLAICIYAPLTYFPLWIVNREMGNHKAVAVILSLVVLAVMFLTTFGASS
;
A
#
# COMPACT_ATOMS: atom_id res chain seq x y z
N MET A 1 -13.87 -14.72 18.06
CA MET A 1 -14.53 -13.73 17.14
C MET A 1 -15.65 -14.44 16.39
N SER A 2 -16.89 -13.97 16.51
CA SER A 2 -18.02 -14.55 15.78
C SER A 2 -17.80 -14.39 14.27
N ARG A 3 -18.16 -15.40 13.47
CA ARG A 3 -17.98 -15.41 12.00
C ARG A 3 -18.47 -14.12 11.28
N PRO A 4 -19.60 -13.49 11.66
CA PRO A 4 -20.07 -12.28 10.98
C PRO A 4 -19.21 -11.04 11.21
N GLU A 5 -18.62 -10.87 12.39
CA GLU A 5 -17.78 -9.71 12.72
C GLU A 5 -16.45 -9.69 11.94
N GLY A 6 -15.83 -10.85 11.81
CA GLY A 6 -14.60 -10.99 11.04
C GLY A 6 -14.80 -10.68 9.54
N ARG A 7 -15.96 -11.05 9.00
CA ARG A 7 -16.31 -10.80 7.60
C ARG A 7 -16.56 -9.30 7.33
N SER A 8 -17.21 -8.60 8.25
CA SER A 8 -17.41 -7.16 8.17
C SER A 8 -16.09 -6.38 8.24
N LYS A 9 -15.17 -6.78 9.14
CA LYS A 9 -13.84 -6.17 9.25
C LYS A 9 -13.01 -6.39 7.98
N ALA A 10 -13.02 -7.58 7.41
CA ALA A 10 -12.32 -7.87 6.16
C ALA A 10 -12.85 -7.04 4.99
N LEU A 11 -14.17 -6.92 4.86
CA LEU A 11 -14.78 -6.10 3.80
C LEU A 11 -14.40 -4.61 3.94
N ARG A 12 -14.46 -4.06 5.14
CA ARG A 12 -14.03 -2.66 5.40
C ARG A 12 -12.55 -2.47 5.07
N TYR A 13 -11.69 -3.42 5.43
CA TYR A 13 -10.27 -3.37 5.09
C TYR A 13 -10.05 -3.30 3.58
N ILE A 14 -10.76 -4.13 2.81
CA ILE A 14 -10.67 -4.16 1.35
C ILE A 14 -11.13 -2.82 0.76
N ILE A 15 -12.26 -2.27 1.22
CA ILE A 15 -12.78 -1.00 0.72
C ILE A 15 -11.80 0.15 1.00
N TYR A 16 -11.31 0.28 2.23
CA TYR A 16 -10.35 1.33 2.58
C TYR A 16 -9.01 1.14 1.87
N GLY A 17 -8.55 -0.10 1.74
CA GLY A 17 -7.34 -0.43 0.99
C GLY A 17 -7.46 -0.05 -0.48
N PHE A 18 -8.58 -0.37 -1.12
CA PHE A 18 -8.87 0.00 -2.50
C PHE A 18 -8.85 1.53 -2.70
N ILE A 19 -9.60 2.26 -1.86
CA ILE A 19 -9.65 3.72 -1.93
C ILE A 19 -8.25 4.32 -1.75
N LEU A 20 -7.49 3.83 -0.79
CA LEU A 20 -6.16 4.33 -0.51
C LEU A 20 -5.18 4.03 -1.67
N TRP A 21 -5.28 2.86 -2.29
CA TRP A 21 -4.51 2.52 -3.48
C TRP A 21 -4.75 3.50 -4.62
N VAL A 22 -6.04 3.78 -4.92
CA VAL A 22 -6.41 4.74 -5.96
C VAL A 22 -5.83 6.12 -5.68
N ILE A 23 -5.95 6.61 -4.43
CA ILE A 23 -5.43 7.93 -4.04
C ILE A 23 -3.92 7.99 -4.16
N VAL A 24 -3.21 6.98 -3.64
CA VAL A 24 -1.75 6.97 -3.63
C VAL A 24 -1.19 6.88 -5.04
N ASP A 25 -1.73 6.01 -5.89
CA ASP A 25 -1.25 5.83 -7.24
C ASP A 25 -1.57 7.03 -8.14
N LEU A 26 -2.77 7.60 -8.04
CA LEU A 26 -3.10 8.86 -8.71
C LEU A 26 -2.14 10.00 -8.31
N GLY A 27 -1.77 10.07 -7.04
CA GLY A 27 -0.86 11.10 -6.57
C GLY A 27 0.60 10.86 -6.96
N THR A 28 1.07 9.60 -6.93
CA THR A 28 2.48 9.29 -7.20
C THR A 28 2.79 9.11 -8.67
N ALA A 29 2.01 8.29 -9.39
CA ALA A 29 2.25 7.95 -10.79
C ALA A 29 1.35 8.73 -11.75
N GLY A 30 0.09 8.94 -11.38
CA GLY A 30 -0.91 9.57 -12.23
C GLY A 30 -0.89 11.09 -12.28
N GLY A 31 -0.17 11.77 -11.36
CA GLY A 31 -0.17 13.25 -11.25
C GLY A 31 -1.60 13.82 -11.12
N PHE A 32 -2.50 13.09 -10.43
CA PHE A 32 -3.93 13.38 -10.31
C PHE A 32 -4.71 13.52 -11.63
N ARG A 33 -4.19 12.98 -12.73
CA ARG A 33 -4.89 12.96 -14.02
C ARG A 33 -5.83 11.75 -14.09
N LEU A 34 -7.13 12.03 -14.28
CA LEU A 34 -8.13 10.95 -14.45
C LEU A 34 -7.91 10.13 -15.73
N SER A 35 -7.29 10.70 -16.76
CA SER A 35 -6.90 9.97 -17.97
C SER A 35 -5.97 8.80 -17.68
N TYR A 36 -5.09 8.92 -16.68
CA TYR A 36 -4.22 7.84 -16.23
C TYR A 36 -5.01 6.56 -15.85
N LEU A 37 -6.13 6.72 -15.15
CA LEU A 37 -7.00 5.58 -14.79
C LEU A 37 -7.66 4.94 -16.02
N SER A 38 -8.02 5.74 -17.04
CA SER A 38 -8.63 5.20 -18.26
C SER A 38 -7.60 4.47 -19.13
N GLU A 39 -6.37 4.93 -19.16
CA GLU A 39 -5.28 4.33 -19.94
C GLU A 39 -4.78 3.00 -19.35
N HIS A 40 -4.73 2.91 -18.01
CA HIS A 40 -4.15 1.78 -17.30
C HIS A 40 -5.19 0.94 -16.52
N GLY A 41 -6.47 1.27 -16.64
CA GLY A 41 -7.57 0.79 -15.80
C GLY A 41 -7.62 -0.70 -15.50
N PRO A 42 -7.56 -1.63 -16.48
CA PRO A 42 -7.67 -3.06 -16.19
C PRO A 42 -6.53 -3.58 -15.33
N LEU A 43 -5.29 -3.13 -15.58
CA LEU A 43 -4.10 -3.54 -14.83
C LEU A 43 -4.12 -2.93 -13.42
N LEU A 44 -4.47 -1.64 -13.31
CA LEU A 44 -4.56 -0.94 -12.04
C LEU A 44 -5.65 -1.55 -11.15
N LEU A 45 -6.80 -1.90 -11.73
CA LEU A 45 -7.89 -2.53 -10.98
C LEU A 45 -7.45 -3.88 -10.38
N PHE A 46 -6.66 -4.66 -11.11
CA PHE A 46 -6.09 -5.90 -10.62
C PHE A 46 -5.21 -5.67 -9.39
N PHE A 47 -4.33 -4.66 -9.39
CA PHE A 47 -3.49 -4.33 -8.23
C PHE A 47 -4.29 -3.68 -7.10
N TYR A 48 -5.15 -2.70 -7.41
CA TYR A 48 -5.92 -1.98 -6.40
C TYR A 48 -6.88 -2.87 -5.62
N LEU A 49 -7.42 -3.90 -6.26
CA LEU A 49 -8.30 -4.85 -5.60
C LEU A 49 -7.54 -6.09 -5.12
N GLY A 50 -6.63 -6.60 -5.91
CA GLY A 50 -5.86 -7.81 -5.62
C GLY A 50 -5.00 -7.68 -4.37
N PHE A 51 -4.31 -6.54 -4.19
CA PHE A 51 -3.48 -6.30 -3.02
C PHE A 51 -4.31 -6.28 -1.72
N PRO A 52 -5.36 -5.44 -1.57
CA PRO A 52 -6.19 -5.47 -0.38
C PRO A 52 -6.88 -6.81 -0.12
N LEU A 53 -7.29 -7.55 -1.17
CA LEU A 53 -7.87 -8.89 -1.03
C LEU A 53 -6.85 -9.89 -0.48
N ALA A 54 -5.64 -9.92 -1.04
CA ALA A 54 -4.58 -10.80 -0.57
C ALA A 54 -4.23 -10.52 0.90
N PHE A 55 -4.03 -9.25 1.25
CA PHE A 55 -3.72 -8.87 2.62
C PHE A 55 -4.90 -9.09 3.59
N ALA A 56 -6.15 -8.85 3.17
CA ALA A 56 -7.33 -9.21 3.96
C ALA A 56 -7.35 -10.71 4.27
N TYR A 57 -7.02 -11.56 3.30
CA TYR A 57 -6.90 -13.00 3.51
C TYR A 57 -5.81 -13.34 4.53
N LEU A 58 -4.61 -12.78 4.39
CA LEU A 58 -3.49 -13.02 5.30
C LEU A 58 -3.82 -12.55 6.74
N ILE A 59 -4.46 -11.39 6.89
CA ILE A 59 -4.80 -10.80 8.19
C ILE A 59 -5.97 -11.54 8.84
N PHE A 60 -7.12 -11.65 8.16
CA PHE A 60 -8.36 -12.08 8.80
C PHE A 60 -8.60 -13.60 8.71
N ARG A 61 -7.98 -14.28 7.76
CA ARG A 61 -8.10 -15.74 7.61
C ARG A 61 -6.89 -16.48 8.17
N ARG A 62 -5.67 -16.00 7.89
CA ARG A 62 -4.43 -16.64 8.29
C ARG A 62 -3.86 -16.10 9.60
N HIS A 63 -4.40 -15.00 10.12
CA HIS A 63 -3.97 -14.35 11.36
C HIS A 63 -2.45 -14.09 11.40
N TRP A 64 -1.89 -13.60 10.30
CA TRP A 64 -0.47 -13.33 10.22
C TRP A 64 -0.06 -12.19 11.17
N SER A 65 1.06 -12.37 11.85
CA SER A 65 1.65 -11.34 12.72
C SER A 65 2.18 -10.16 11.92
N GLY A 66 2.40 -9.02 12.59
CA GLY A 66 2.93 -7.81 11.96
C GLY A 66 4.22 -8.05 11.17
N TRP A 67 5.15 -8.88 11.68
CA TRP A 67 6.38 -9.22 10.98
C TRP A 67 6.14 -10.03 9.68
N LYS A 68 5.23 -10.99 9.71
CA LYS A 68 4.88 -11.76 8.50
C LYS A 68 4.20 -10.89 7.46
N LEU A 69 3.35 -9.95 7.89
CA LEU A 69 2.73 -8.96 7.00
C LEU A 69 3.76 -8.00 6.42
N PHE A 70 4.75 -7.58 7.21
CA PHE A 70 5.86 -6.77 6.71
C PHE A 70 6.65 -7.50 5.62
N LEU A 71 7.03 -8.74 5.85
CA LEU A 71 7.69 -9.57 4.84
C LEU A 71 6.84 -9.74 3.58
N ALA A 72 5.53 -9.98 3.73
CA ALA A 72 4.62 -10.05 2.59
C ALA A 72 4.56 -8.73 1.82
N THR A 73 4.63 -7.59 2.51
CA THR A 73 4.69 -6.26 1.86
C THR A 73 5.98 -6.12 1.06
N VAL A 74 7.12 -6.51 1.60
CA VAL A 74 8.41 -6.48 0.87
C VAL A 74 8.38 -7.40 -0.35
N VAL A 75 7.84 -8.60 -0.23
CA VAL A 75 7.67 -9.52 -1.37
C VAL A 75 6.74 -8.91 -2.42
N ALA A 76 5.63 -8.30 -2.01
CA ALA A 76 4.71 -7.63 -2.92
C ALA A 76 5.39 -6.47 -3.66
N ILE A 77 6.22 -5.66 -3.00
CA ILE A 77 7.01 -4.61 -3.64
C ILE A 77 7.92 -5.18 -4.72
N ILE A 78 8.69 -6.22 -4.40
CA ILE A 78 9.60 -6.84 -5.37
C ILE A 78 8.83 -7.38 -6.57
N LEU A 79 7.67 -8.01 -6.34
CA LEU A 79 6.84 -8.52 -7.42
C LEU A 79 6.23 -7.40 -8.26
N VAL A 80 5.60 -6.41 -7.64
CA VAL A 80 4.92 -5.33 -8.36
C VAL A 80 5.93 -4.41 -9.03
N GLU A 81 6.84 -3.82 -8.26
CA GLU A 81 7.79 -2.83 -8.78
C GLU A 81 8.92 -3.49 -9.58
N GLY A 82 9.39 -4.67 -9.17
CA GLY A 82 10.45 -5.35 -9.87
C GLY A 82 9.94 -6.10 -11.09
N VAL A 83 9.09 -7.11 -10.90
CA VAL A 83 8.72 -8.04 -11.97
C VAL A 83 7.70 -7.43 -12.93
N PHE A 84 6.65 -6.74 -12.44
CA PHE A 84 5.59 -6.22 -13.31
C PHE A 84 5.91 -4.85 -13.92
N THR A 85 6.53 -3.95 -13.16
CA THR A 85 6.85 -2.60 -13.69
C THR A 85 8.27 -2.49 -14.23
N GLY A 86 9.16 -3.44 -13.89
CA GLY A 86 10.56 -3.40 -14.29
C GLY A 86 11.32 -2.21 -13.69
N ASN A 87 10.90 -1.73 -12.51
CA ASN A 87 11.46 -0.54 -11.89
C ASN A 87 12.94 -0.72 -11.52
N PRO A 88 13.89 0.00 -12.15
CA PRO A 88 15.32 -0.17 -11.91
C PRO A 88 15.71 0.19 -10.48
N PHE A 89 14.98 1.06 -9.79
CA PHE A 89 15.22 1.38 -8.38
C PHE A 89 14.96 0.20 -7.43
N VAL A 90 14.28 -0.85 -7.87
CA VAL A 90 14.03 -2.06 -7.09
C VAL A 90 14.92 -3.22 -7.56
N LEU A 91 15.29 -3.25 -8.85
CA LEU A 91 16.01 -4.37 -9.43
C LEU A 91 17.54 -4.17 -9.54
N SER A 92 18.02 -2.93 -9.57
CA SER A 92 19.43 -2.66 -9.88
C SER A 92 20.21 -2.25 -8.65
N PHE A 93 21.32 -2.93 -8.37
CA PHE A 93 22.30 -2.50 -7.38
C PHE A 93 23.15 -1.35 -7.97
N PRO A 94 23.45 -0.27 -7.22
CA PRO A 94 23.09 0.01 -5.81
C PRO A 94 21.74 0.73 -5.61
N LEU A 95 20.99 1.03 -6.65
CA LEU A 95 19.73 1.81 -6.58
C LEU A 95 18.68 1.17 -5.66
N MET A 96 18.63 -0.16 -5.59
CA MET A 96 17.75 -0.91 -4.73
C MET A 96 17.90 -0.56 -3.22
N LEU A 97 19.09 -0.11 -2.81
CA LEU A 97 19.33 0.29 -1.41
C LEU A 97 18.52 1.53 -1.00
N VAL A 98 18.10 2.33 -1.95
CA VAL A 98 17.25 3.50 -1.76
C VAL A 98 15.82 3.20 -2.21
N GLY A 99 15.67 2.53 -3.32
CA GLY A 99 14.37 2.26 -3.94
C GLY A 99 13.47 1.35 -3.09
N ILE A 100 14.01 0.28 -2.50
CA ILE A 100 13.22 -0.61 -1.63
C ILE A 100 12.72 0.11 -0.36
N PRO A 101 13.55 0.85 0.42
CA PRO A 101 13.05 1.64 1.53
C PRO A 101 11.98 2.67 1.15
N LEU A 102 12.15 3.37 0.02
CA LEU A 102 11.14 4.30 -0.49
C LEU A 102 9.82 3.58 -0.83
N ALA A 103 9.90 2.46 -1.54
CA ALA A 103 8.73 1.66 -1.85
C ALA A 103 8.04 1.16 -0.56
N ILE A 104 8.78 0.75 0.47
CA ILE A 104 8.22 0.38 1.77
C ILE A 104 7.43 1.56 2.37
N CYS A 105 7.92 2.80 2.28
CA CYS A 105 7.21 3.99 2.77
C CYS A 105 5.88 4.23 2.04
N ILE A 106 5.72 3.75 0.80
CA ILE A 106 4.47 3.83 0.05
C ILE A 106 3.56 2.65 0.39
N TYR A 107 4.08 1.43 0.35
CA TYR A 107 3.29 0.21 0.50
C TYR A 107 2.89 -0.12 1.95
N ALA A 108 3.69 0.30 2.94
CA ALA A 108 3.34 0.09 4.34
C ALA A 108 2.04 0.80 4.74
N PRO A 109 1.79 2.08 4.39
CA PRO A 109 0.48 2.70 4.60
C PRO A 109 -0.66 1.96 3.92
N LEU A 110 -0.46 1.44 2.70
CA LEU A 110 -1.47 0.68 1.96
C LEU A 110 -1.89 -0.60 2.69
N THR A 111 -0.98 -1.19 3.47
CA THR A 111 -1.23 -2.38 4.28
C THR A 111 -1.79 -2.04 5.66
N TYR A 112 -1.14 -1.12 6.37
CA TYR A 112 -1.36 -0.91 7.81
C TYR A 112 -2.39 0.16 8.13
N PHE A 113 -2.61 1.17 7.29
CA PHE A 113 -3.61 2.20 7.55
C PHE A 113 -5.04 1.66 7.51
N PRO A 114 -5.47 0.87 6.51
CA PRO A 114 -6.77 0.23 6.54
C PRO A 114 -6.93 -0.72 7.74
N LEU A 115 -5.85 -1.43 8.12
CA LEU A 115 -5.88 -2.31 9.28
C LEU A 115 -6.07 -1.53 10.58
N TRP A 116 -5.43 -0.37 10.72
CA TRP A 116 -5.59 0.50 11.88
C TRP A 116 -7.01 1.05 12.01
N ILE A 117 -7.63 1.48 10.90
CA ILE A 117 -9.01 1.95 10.90
C ILE A 117 -9.98 0.86 11.34
N VAL A 118 -9.78 -0.37 10.85
CA VAL A 118 -10.69 -1.51 11.10
C VAL A 118 -10.46 -2.14 12.47
N ASN A 119 -9.23 -2.12 12.97
CA ASN A 119 -8.84 -2.74 14.23
C ASN A 119 -8.13 -1.71 15.12
N ARG A 120 -8.92 -0.88 15.81
CA ARG A 120 -8.43 0.22 16.67
C ARG A 120 -7.58 -0.24 17.87
N GLU A 121 -7.49 -1.53 18.13
CA GLU A 121 -6.66 -2.13 19.19
C GLU A 121 -5.16 -2.25 18.83
N MET A 122 -4.75 -1.66 17.70
CA MET A 122 -3.31 -1.61 17.36
C MET A 122 -2.55 -0.75 18.37
N GLY A 123 -1.55 -1.35 19.01
CA GLY A 123 -0.70 -0.65 19.98
C GLY A 123 -0.03 0.59 19.37
N ASN A 124 0.27 1.57 20.24
CA ASN A 124 0.79 2.90 19.89
C ASN A 124 1.97 2.89 18.89
N HIS A 125 2.88 1.92 18.99
CA HIS A 125 4.03 1.81 18.08
C HIS A 125 3.63 1.61 16.60
N LYS A 126 2.55 0.86 16.35
CA LYS A 126 2.04 0.64 14.99
C LYS A 126 1.31 1.87 14.46
N ALA A 127 0.60 2.58 15.32
CA ALA A 127 -0.02 3.86 14.99
C ALA A 127 1.04 4.90 14.61
N VAL A 128 2.15 4.98 15.36
CA VAL A 128 3.28 5.87 15.04
C VAL A 128 3.89 5.52 13.69
N ALA A 129 4.12 4.23 13.39
CA ALA A 129 4.65 3.80 12.10
C ALA A 129 3.74 4.19 10.94
N VAL A 130 2.42 4.05 11.11
CA VAL A 130 1.42 4.46 10.11
C VAL A 130 1.44 5.99 9.91
N ILE A 131 1.48 6.76 11.00
CA ILE A 131 1.53 8.23 10.92
C ILE A 131 2.81 8.69 10.22
N LEU A 132 3.97 8.14 10.58
CA LEU A 132 5.23 8.45 9.91
C LEU A 132 5.19 8.14 8.42
N SER A 133 4.62 6.99 8.05
CA SER A 133 4.47 6.60 6.65
C SER A 133 3.54 7.56 5.88
N LEU A 134 2.47 8.04 6.51
CA LEU A 134 1.58 9.05 5.92
C LEU A 134 2.28 10.41 5.76
N VAL A 135 3.12 10.80 6.72
CA VAL A 135 3.93 12.03 6.62
C VAL A 135 4.91 11.92 5.45
N VAL A 136 5.59 10.78 5.30
CA VAL A 136 6.51 10.55 4.16
C VAL A 136 5.74 10.63 2.83
N LEU A 137 4.57 9.99 2.75
CA LEU A 137 3.71 10.11 1.57
C LEU A 137 3.32 11.57 1.28
N ALA A 138 2.89 12.32 2.28
CA ALA A 138 2.52 13.72 2.13
C ALA A 138 3.70 14.55 1.62
N VAL A 139 4.92 14.34 2.13
CA VAL A 139 6.14 14.99 1.66
C VAL A 139 6.43 14.62 0.21
N MET A 140 6.32 13.34 -0.16
CA MET A 140 6.50 12.90 -1.56
C MET A 140 5.49 13.58 -2.50
N PHE A 141 4.23 13.68 -2.12
CA PHE A 141 3.23 14.43 -2.88
C PHE A 141 3.60 15.88 -3.07
N LEU A 142 3.98 16.56 -1.99
CA LEU A 142 4.35 18.00 -2.04
C LEU A 142 5.58 18.24 -2.92
N THR A 143 6.59 17.36 -2.87
CA THR A 143 7.79 17.50 -3.70
C THR A 143 7.50 17.23 -5.18
N THR A 144 6.59 16.30 -5.49
CA THR A 144 6.18 16.02 -6.87
C THR A 144 5.41 17.21 -7.47
N PHE A 145 4.58 17.88 -6.68
CA PHE A 145 3.84 19.07 -7.15
C PHE A 145 4.68 20.35 -7.16
N GLY A 146 5.58 20.53 -6.18
CA GLY A 146 6.46 21.70 -6.14
C GLY A 146 7.50 21.73 -7.26
N ALA A 147 7.81 20.59 -7.87
CA ALA A 147 8.75 20.50 -9.01
C ALA A 147 8.07 20.77 -10.37
N SER A 148 6.74 20.82 -10.42
CA SER A 148 5.98 21.04 -11.67
C SER A 148 5.42 22.47 -11.82
N SER A 149 5.67 23.35 -10.86
CA SER A 149 5.37 24.79 -10.89
C SER A 149 6.61 25.59 -11.23
#